data_12b4ce560fe33ca81c6f7e1f2b0d0d35
#
_entry.id   12b4ce560fe33ca81c6f7e1f2b0d0d35
#
_cell.length_a   1.000
_cell.length_b   1.000
_cell.length_c   1.000
_cell.angle_alpha   90.00
_cell.angle_beta   90.00
_cell.angle_gamma   90.00
#
_symmetry.space_group_name_H-M   'P 1'
#
loop_
_entity.id
_entity.type
_entity.pdbx_description
1 polymer ?
#
loop_
_entity_poly.entity_id
_entity_poly.type
_entity_poly.pdbx_seq_one_letter_code
_entity_poly.pdbx_strand_id
1 'polypeptide(L)'
;MADGTINSEEMISASSFQRLIDIGIALSAERDTNVLMETILLEAKSLSNADGGTLYIRTPDNRLKFEIMRTDSLNIAMGGTTGKDINFPPLNLFDLETGEENHKNVASAAALTGNSINIPDAYENESFDFSGTKKFDEGTGYRSKSFLCVPLKNSQNQVIGVLQLLNAVDADTGEVIEFRPDIQPLIEALGSQAAVALDNQQLLESQKRLLDSFIELIASAIDAKSPYTGGHCQRVPELTKMLASAACEQQDGPFSDFELTDEQ
;
A
#
# COMPACT_ATOMS: atom_id res chain seq x y z
N MET A 1 48.91 4.58 -14.67
CA MET A 1 47.56 4.44 -15.21
C MET A 1 46.87 3.41 -14.36
N ALA A 2 46.00 3.85 -13.47
CA ALA A 2 45.24 2.91 -12.64
C ALA A 2 44.06 2.42 -13.49
N ASP A 3 44.07 1.14 -13.75
CA ASP A 3 43.03 0.44 -14.49
C ASP A 3 41.78 0.37 -13.59
N GLY A 4 40.80 1.18 -13.93
CA GLY A 4 39.52 1.26 -13.20
C GLY A 4 38.58 0.14 -13.66
N THR A 5 38.88 -1.08 -13.32
CA THR A 5 37.92 -2.18 -13.38
C THR A 5 36.90 -1.97 -12.27
N ILE A 6 35.78 -1.33 -12.60
CA ILE A 6 34.61 -1.25 -11.72
C ILE A 6 34.19 -2.70 -11.48
N ASN A 7 34.21 -3.12 -10.21
CA ASN A 7 33.85 -4.47 -9.79
C ASN A 7 32.37 -4.72 -10.11
N SER A 8 32.01 -5.90 -10.58
CA SER A 8 30.63 -6.24 -10.92
C SER A 8 29.64 -6.03 -9.75
N GLU A 9 30.08 -6.15 -8.51
CA GLU A 9 29.32 -5.84 -7.30
C GLU A 9 29.01 -4.33 -7.16
N GLU A 10 29.99 -3.45 -7.50
CA GLU A 10 29.76 -2.00 -7.49
C GLU A 10 28.80 -1.56 -8.61
N MET A 11 28.83 -2.21 -9.77
CA MET A 11 27.88 -1.95 -10.86
C MET A 11 26.45 -2.38 -10.50
N ILE A 12 26.28 -3.55 -9.87
CA ILE A 12 24.96 -4.03 -9.40
C ILE A 12 24.41 -3.10 -8.32
N SER A 13 25.26 -2.66 -7.37
CA SER A 13 24.88 -1.70 -6.35
C SER A 13 24.43 -0.35 -6.96
N ALA A 14 25.19 0.19 -7.90
CA ALA A 14 24.87 1.46 -8.56
C ALA A 14 23.56 1.38 -9.35
N SER A 15 23.27 0.29 -10.04
CA SER A 15 22.03 0.08 -10.78
C SER A 15 20.81 -0.03 -9.85
N SER A 16 20.97 -0.69 -8.71
CA SER A 16 19.91 -0.82 -7.68
C SER A 16 19.59 0.53 -7.03
N PHE A 17 20.60 1.37 -6.77
CA PHE A 17 20.42 2.72 -6.26
C PHE A 17 19.70 3.62 -7.27
N GLN A 18 20.10 3.57 -8.55
CA GLN A 18 19.43 4.36 -9.58
C GLN A 18 17.96 3.95 -9.69
N ARG A 19 17.68 2.66 -9.69
CA ARG A 19 16.32 2.14 -9.71
C ARG A 19 15.50 2.62 -8.50
N LEU A 20 16.08 2.63 -7.30
CA LEU A 20 15.40 3.12 -6.10
C LEU A 20 15.03 4.60 -6.21
N ILE A 21 15.91 5.43 -6.82
CA ILE A 21 15.62 6.84 -7.08
C ILE A 21 14.45 6.97 -8.07
N ASP A 22 14.48 6.22 -9.16
CA ASP A 22 13.44 6.26 -10.19
C ASP A 22 12.07 5.82 -9.63
N ILE A 23 12.06 4.78 -8.78
CA ILE A 23 10.87 4.36 -8.06
C ILE A 23 10.36 5.48 -7.13
N GLY A 24 11.24 6.12 -6.36
CA GLY A 24 10.86 7.21 -5.46
C GLY A 24 10.23 8.39 -6.19
N ILE A 25 10.74 8.73 -7.38
CA ILE A 25 10.14 9.76 -8.24
C ILE A 25 8.75 9.33 -8.70
N ALA A 26 8.60 8.08 -9.16
CA ALA A 26 7.32 7.55 -9.61
C ALA A 26 6.27 7.52 -8.49
N LEU A 27 6.65 7.04 -7.29
CA LEU A 27 5.78 7.03 -6.11
C LEU A 27 5.33 8.43 -5.68
N SER A 28 6.22 9.42 -5.79
CA SER A 28 5.90 10.81 -5.42
C SER A 28 4.98 11.52 -6.43
N ALA A 29 4.93 11.03 -7.66
CA ALA A 29 4.10 11.60 -8.73
C ALA A 29 2.70 10.95 -8.80
N GLU A 30 2.53 9.75 -8.24
CA GLU A 30 1.28 9.00 -8.29
C GLU A 30 0.22 9.63 -7.36
N ARG A 31 -0.99 9.76 -7.87
CA ARG A 31 -2.13 10.35 -7.16
C ARG A 31 -3.23 9.35 -6.81
N ASP A 32 -3.27 8.23 -7.49
CA ASP A 32 -4.19 7.14 -7.16
C ASP A 32 -3.57 6.26 -6.07
N THR A 33 -4.22 6.22 -4.91
CA THR A 33 -3.75 5.47 -3.74
C THR A 33 -3.65 3.97 -4.02
N ASN A 34 -4.53 3.40 -4.84
CA ASN A 34 -4.48 1.97 -5.19
C ASN A 34 -3.31 1.66 -6.10
N VAL A 35 -3.08 2.51 -7.12
CA VAL A 35 -1.92 2.40 -8.02
C VAL A 35 -0.62 2.58 -7.25
N LEU A 36 -0.57 3.56 -6.34
CA LEU A 36 0.59 3.80 -5.47
C LEU A 36 0.93 2.56 -4.63
N MET A 37 -0.05 2.00 -3.91
CA MET A 37 0.14 0.83 -3.07
C MET A 37 0.56 -0.41 -3.88
N GLU A 38 -0.01 -0.58 -5.06
CA GLU A 38 0.34 -1.68 -5.96
C GLU A 38 1.78 -1.55 -6.47
N THR A 39 2.17 -0.36 -6.89
CA THR A 39 3.53 -0.06 -7.32
C THR A 39 4.55 -0.35 -6.21
N ILE A 40 4.28 0.07 -4.97
CA ILE A 40 5.13 -0.22 -3.81
C ILE A 40 5.38 -1.72 -3.67
N LEU A 41 4.31 -2.52 -3.69
CA LEU A 41 4.45 -3.97 -3.51
C LEU A 41 5.16 -4.64 -4.67
N LEU A 42 4.82 -4.29 -5.91
CA LEU A 42 5.42 -4.89 -7.11
C LEU A 42 6.91 -4.55 -7.24
N GLU A 43 7.29 -3.31 -6.96
CA GLU A 43 8.69 -2.90 -6.98
C GLU A 43 9.50 -3.57 -5.86
N ALA A 44 8.94 -3.69 -4.65
CA ALA A 44 9.58 -4.41 -3.55
C ALA A 44 9.79 -5.89 -3.89
N LYS A 45 8.79 -6.56 -4.46
CA LYS A 45 8.89 -7.93 -4.96
C LYS A 45 9.99 -8.06 -6.01
N SER A 46 9.99 -7.17 -7.00
CA SER A 46 10.96 -7.18 -8.09
C SER A 46 12.40 -6.94 -7.62
N LEU A 47 12.61 -6.00 -6.68
CA LEU A 47 13.93 -5.72 -6.10
C LEU A 47 14.47 -6.87 -5.26
N SER A 48 13.60 -7.60 -4.58
CA SER A 48 13.97 -8.71 -3.69
C SER A 48 13.85 -10.08 -4.33
N ASN A 49 13.40 -10.15 -5.58
CA ASN A 49 13.03 -11.39 -6.28
C ASN A 49 12.09 -12.27 -5.44
N ALA A 50 11.11 -11.65 -4.76
CA ALA A 50 10.14 -12.35 -3.93
C ALA A 50 9.00 -12.93 -4.77
N ASP A 51 8.60 -14.17 -4.51
CA ASP A 51 7.43 -14.81 -5.15
C ASP A 51 6.12 -14.14 -4.74
N GLY A 52 6.01 -13.72 -3.49
CA GLY A 52 4.81 -13.10 -2.97
C GLY A 52 5.06 -11.89 -2.08
N GLY A 53 3.99 -11.18 -1.80
CA GLY A 53 4.03 -10.10 -0.83
C GLY A 53 2.64 -9.58 -0.48
N THR A 54 2.59 -8.88 0.62
CA THR A 54 1.39 -8.23 1.16
C THR A 54 1.74 -6.84 1.67
N LEU A 55 0.93 -5.87 1.30
CA LEU A 55 0.98 -4.53 1.88
C LEU A 55 -0.16 -4.38 2.89
N TYR A 56 0.21 -4.02 4.10
CA TYR A 56 -0.72 -3.71 5.18
C TYR A 56 -0.70 -2.22 5.47
N ILE A 57 -1.87 -1.65 5.76
CA ILE A 57 -2.00 -0.29 6.28
C ILE A 57 -2.54 -0.37 7.71
N ARG A 58 -1.94 0.43 8.61
CA ARG A 58 -2.38 0.56 9.99
C ARG A 58 -3.63 1.42 10.07
N THR A 59 -4.67 0.86 10.67
CA THR A 59 -5.94 1.55 10.89
C THR A 59 -5.93 2.37 12.19
N PRO A 60 -6.80 3.39 12.33
CA PRO A 60 -6.89 4.19 13.56
C PRO A 60 -7.21 3.38 14.83
N ASP A 61 -7.86 2.23 14.68
CA ASP A 61 -8.18 1.29 15.78
C ASP A 61 -7.08 0.26 16.02
N ASN A 62 -5.83 0.58 15.61
CA ASN A 62 -4.65 -0.23 15.85
C ASN A 62 -4.72 -1.66 15.31
N ARG A 63 -5.16 -1.80 14.07
CA ARG A 63 -5.11 -3.06 13.31
C ARG A 63 -4.30 -2.88 12.03
N LEU A 64 -3.81 -3.97 11.48
CA LEU A 64 -3.21 -4.00 10.14
C LEU A 64 -4.25 -4.56 9.17
N LYS A 65 -4.75 -3.72 8.29
CA LYS A 65 -5.66 -4.09 7.20
C LYS A 65 -4.85 -4.55 6.01
N PHE A 66 -5.25 -5.65 5.40
CA PHE A 66 -4.70 -6.11 4.13
C PHE A 66 -5.20 -5.18 3.01
N GLU A 67 -4.30 -4.50 2.31
CA GLU A 67 -4.67 -3.63 1.18
C GLU A 67 -4.34 -4.28 -0.17
N ILE A 68 -3.20 -4.97 -0.27
CA ILE A 68 -2.77 -5.62 -1.50
C ILE A 68 -2.09 -6.95 -1.17
N MET A 69 -2.42 -7.98 -1.95
CA MET A 69 -1.76 -9.28 -1.93
C MET A 69 -1.42 -9.72 -3.35
N ARG A 70 -0.19 -10.18 -3.53
CA ARG A 70 0.32 -10.74 -4.78
C ARG A 70 1.16 -11.98 -4.48
N THR A 71 0.92 -13.08 -5.19
CA THR A 71 1.76 -14.28 -5.16
C THR A 71 1.79 -14.85 -6.57
N ASP A 72 2.96 -14.84 -7.21
CA ASP A 72 3.09 -15.16 -8.63
C ASP A 72 2.85 -16.66 -8.88
N SER A 73 3.50 -17.53 -8.11
CA SER A 73 3.37 -18.99 -8.25
C SER A 73 1.94 -19.51 -8.03
N LEU A 74 1.12 -18.81 -7.22
CA LEU A 74 -0.29 -19.12 -6.98
C LEU A 74 -1.23 -18.33 -7.89
N ASN A 75 -0.72 -17.42 -8.72
CA ASN A 75 -1.51 -16.48 -9.51
C ASN A 75 -2.55 -15.72 -8.66
N ILE A 76 -2.16 -15.35 -7.42
CA ILE A 76 -2.99 -14.55 -6.52
C ILE A 76 -2.71 -13.07 -6.77
N ALA A 77 -3.80 -12.34 -7.10
CA ALA A 77 -3.80 -10.90 -7.19
C ALA A 77 -5.11 -10.38 -6.60
N MET A 78 -5.02 -9.67 -5.46
CA MET A 78 -6.17 -9.16 -4.69
C MET A 78 -5.84 -7.78 -4.13
N GLY A 79 -6.85 -6.94 -3.99
CA GLY A 79 -6.71 -5.54 -3.58
C GLY A 79 -6.12 -4.64 -4.67
N GLY A 80 -5.89 -3.37 -4.35
CA GLY A 80 -5.35 -2.38 -5.28
C GLY A 80 -6.22 -2.17 -6.51
N THR A 81 -5.61 -2.19 -7.69
CA THR A 81 -6.30 -1.98 -8.98
C THR A 81 -7.05 -3.20 -9.51
N THR A 82 -6.96 -4.36 -8.84
CA THR A 82 -7.56 -5.61 -9.35
C THR A 82 -9.08 -5.68 -9.27
N GLY A 83 -9.70 -4.84 -8.47
CA GLY A 83 -11.13 -4.90 -8.16
C GLY A 83 -11.58 -6.14 -7.38
N LYS A 84 -10.63 -6.95 -6.86
CA LYS A 84 -10.92 -8.14 -6.04
C LYS A 84 -10.68 -7.82 -4.58
N ASP A 85 -11.70 -7.95 -3.76
CA ASP A 85 -11.61 -7.71 -2.33
C ASP A 85 -10.77 -8.77 -1.61
N ILE A 86 -10.05 -8.32 -0.57
CA ILE A 86 -9.32 -9.19 0.33
C ILE A 86 -10.22 -9.48 1.55
N ASN A 87 -10.76 -10.69 1.64
CA ASN A 87 -11.70 -11.08 2.69
C ASN A 87 -11.00 -11.67 3.93
N PHE A 88 -9.73 -11.30 4.19
CA PHE A 88 -9.06 -11.67 5.43
C PHE A 88 -9.37 -10.65 6.52
N PRO A 89 -9.60 -11.11 7.77
CA PRO A 89 -9.77 -10.20 8.89
C PRO A 89 -8.47 -9.42 9.14
N PRO A 90 -8.54 -8.13 9.50
CA PRO A 90 -7.38 -7.35 9.87
C PRO A 90 -6.62 -8.00 11.05
N LEU A 91 -5.30 -7.87 11.07
CA LEU A 91 -4.47 -8.34 12.16
C LEU A 91 -4.53 -7.34 13.32
N ASN A 92 -4.86 -7.81 14.52
CA ASN A 92 -4.85 -6.99 15.71
C ASN A 92 -3.42 -6.75 16.18
N LEU A 93 -3.05 -5.48 16.43
CA LEU A 93 -1.76 -5.13 17.04
C LEU A 93 -1.78 -5.36 18.56
N PHE A 94 -2.96 -5.33 19.15
CA PHE A 94 -3.16 -5.59 20.58
C PHE A 94 -4.20 -6.70 20.74
N ASP A 95 -4.00 -7.53 21.75
CA ASP A 95 -4.98 -8.53 22.14
C ASP A 95 -6.27 -7.84 22.59
N LEU A 96 -7.43 -8.29 22.12
CA LEU A 96 -8.73 -7.64 22.37
C LEU A 96 -9.24 -7.84 23.82
N GLU A 97 -8.76 -8.87 24.52
CA GLU A 97 -9.19 -9.20 25.89
C GLU A 97 -8.23 -8.62 26.91
N THR A 98 -6.91 -8.75 26.67
CA THR A 98 -5.88 -8.34 27.64
C THR A 98 -5.31 -6.94 27.37
N GLY A 99 -5.44 -6.43 26.13
CA GLY A 99 -4.81 -5.19 25.71
C GLY A 99 -3.28 -5.29 25.52
N GLU A 100 -2.70 -6.48 25.65
CA GLU A 100 -1.27 -6.70 25.46
C GLU A 100 -0.87 -6.62 23.98
N GLU A 101 0.39 -6.24 23.73
CA GLU A 101 0.95 -6.15 22.37
C GLU A 101 1.05 -7.54 21.72
N ASN A 102 0.58 -7.67 20.49
CA ASN A 102 0.63 -8.90 19.73
C ASN A 102 1.96 -9.06 18.98
N HIS A 103 2.96 -9.55 19.67
CA HIS A 103 4.27 -9.87 19.08
C HIS A 103 4.33 -11.28 18.46
N LYS A 104 3.25 -12.05 18.50
CA LYS A 104 3.23 -13.41 17.96
C LYS A 104 3.15 -13.45 16.42
N ASN A 105 2.50 -12.47 15.82
CA ASN A 105 2.46 -12.34 14.36
C ASN A 105 3.62 -11.47 13.87
N VAL A 106 4.32 -11.88 12.81
CA VAL A 106 5.53 -11.20 12.29
C VAL A 106 5.22 -9.77 11.83
N ALA A 107 4.13 -9.56 11.09
CA ALA A 107 3.75 -8.22 10.63
C ALA A 107 3.34 -7.31 11.79
N SER A 108 2.61 -7.86 12.79
CA SER A 108 2.25 -7.12 13.99
C SER A 108 3.48 -6.75 14.81
N ALA A 109 4.43 -7.66 14.99
CA ALA A 109 5.69 -7.40 15.69
C ALA A 109 6.53 -6.33 14.97
N ALA A 110 6.63 -6.37 13.64
CA ALA A 110 7.29 -5.34 12.86
C ALA A 110 6.61 -3.96 13.02
N ALA A 111 5.27 -3.93 13.04
CA ALA A 111 4.52 -2.69 13.25
C ALA A 111 4.71 -2.09 14.64
N LEU A 112 4.73 -2.92 15.68
CA LEU A 112 4.87 -2.50 17.08
C LEU A 112 6.28 -2.07 17.43
N THR A 113 7.28 -2.84 16.98
CA THR A 113 8.70 -2.54 17.28
C THR A 113 9.29 -1.48 16.38
N GLY A 114 8.69 -1.30 15.19
CA GLY A 114 9.24 -0.44 14.14
C GLY A 114 10.56 -0.98 13.56
N ASN A 115 10.87 -2.25 13.73
CA ASN A 115 12.08 -2.88 13.20
C ASN A 115 11.73 -3.88 12.10
N SER A 116 12.60 -3.98 11.10
CA SER A 116 12.46 -5.01 10.07
C SER A 116 12.76 -6.38 10.67
N ILE A 117 12.01 -7.38 10.21
CA ILE A 117 12.14 -8.77 10.65
C ILE A 117 12.36 -9.64 9.42
N ASN A 118 13.50 -10.36 9.43
CA ASN A 118 13.87 -11.30 8.38
C ASN A 118 13.84 -12.73 8.95
N ILE A 119 13.01 -13.59 8.38
CA ILE A 119 12.81 -14.99 8.81
C ILE A 119 13.30 -15.91 7.68
N PRO A 120 14.37 -16.67 7.90
CA PRO A 120 14.89 -17.61 6.91
C PRO A 120 13.94 -18.77 6.56
N ASP A 121 13.32 -19.37 7.57
CA ASP A 121 12.30 -20.42 7.41
C ASP A 121 11.23 -20.31 8.50
N ALA A 122 10.00 -20.08 8.08
CA ALA A 122 8.83 -19.96 8.96
C ALA A 122 8.45 -21.29 9.64
N TYR A 123 8.83 -22.43 9.05
CA TYR A 123 8.53 -23.74 9.62
C TYR A 123 9.50 -24.16 10.72
N GLU A 124 10.69 -23.56 10.72
CA GLU A 124 11.75 -23.79 11.71
C GLU A 124 11.78 -22.69 12.79
N ASN A 125 10.98 -21.63 12.63
CA ASN A 125 10.94 -20.50 13.55
C ASN A 125 9.91 -20.72 14.66
N GLU A 126 10.37 -20.66 15.92
CA GLU A 126 9.53 -20.81 17.12
C GLU A 126 9.18 -19.46 17.78
N SER A 127 9.77 -18.37 17.31
CA SER A 127 9.56 -17.04 17.91
C SER A 127 8.22 -16.41 17.53
N PHE A 128 7.63 -16.86 16.40
CA PHE A 128 6.39 -16.33 15.87
C PHE A 128 5.37 -17.45 15.62
N ASP A 129 4.09 -17.07 15.63
CA ASP A 129 3.00 -17.99 15.32
C ASP A 129 2.73 -18.01 13.80
N PHE A 130 3.15 -19.08 13.15
CA PHE A 130 2.90 -19.36 11.74
C PHE A 130 1.75 -20.35 11.50
N SER A 131 0.89 -20.61 12.50
CA SER A 131 -0.23 -21.55 12.37
C SER A 131 -1.19 -21.17 11.24
N GLY A 132 -1.51 -19.89 11.11
CA GLY A 132 -2.32 -19.36 10.02
C GLY A 132 -1.66 -19.54 8.64
N THR A 133 -0.35 -19.30 8.55
CA THR A 133 0.44 -19.51 7.35
C THR A 133 0.46 -20.97 6.94
N LYS A 134 0.73 -21.88 7.88
CA LYS A 134 0.74 -23.33 7.64
C LYS A 134 -0.62 -23.85 7.16
N LYS A 135 -1.71 -23.33 7.74
CA LYS A 135 -3.07 -23.67 7.30
C LYS A 135 -3.37 -23.17 5.87
N PHE A 136 -2.88 -21.98 5.50
CA PHE A 136 -2.98 -21.46 4.14
C PHE A 136 -2.20 -22.35 3.16
N ASP A 137 -0.97 -22.72 3.53
CA ASP A 137 -0.09 -23.57 2.74
C ASP A 137 -0.71 -24.96 2.51
N GLU A 138 -1.30 -25.59 3.54
CA GLU A 138 -2.03 -26.85 3.42
C GLU A 138 -3.20 -26.76 2.43
N GLY A 139 -3.91 -25.63 2.44
CA GLY A 139 -5.06 -25.41 1.56
C GLY A 139 -4.71 -25.12 0.10
N THR A 140 -3.51 -24.59 -0.15
CA THR A 140 -3.07 -24.14 -1.49
C THR A 140 -1.98 -25.03 -2.11
N GLY A 141 -1.36 -25.92 -1.34
CA GLY A 141 -0.19 -26.68 -1.75
C GLY A 141 1.10 -25.82 -1.85
N TYR A 142 1.05 -24.60 -1.30
CA TYR A 142 2.18 -23.68 -1.24
C TYR A 142 3.07 -23.97 -0.03
N ARG A 143 4.30 -23.48 -0.03
CA ARG A 143 5.17 -23.48 1.14
C ARG A 143 5.73 -22.09 1.38
N SER A 144 5.19 -21.40 2.33
CA SER A 144 5.69 -20.13 2.81
C SER A 144 6.95 -20.35 3.65
N LYS A 145 8.12 -20.13 3.05
CA LYS A 145 9.41 -20.42 3.70
C LYS A 145 10.02 -19.16 4.30
N SER A 146 10.49 -18.24 3.46
CA SER A 146 11.18 -17.05 3.92
C SER A 146 10.29 -15.82 3.95
N PHE A 147 10.48 -14.95 4.98
CA PHE A 147 9.72 -13.72 5.14
C PHE A 147 10.65 -12.55 5.39
N LEU A 148 10.34 -11.41 4.78
CA LEU A 148 10.92 -10.12 5.12
C LEU A 148 9.79 -9.14 5.37
N CYS A 149 9.64 -8.70 6.63
CA CYS A 149 8.66 -7.69 7.04
C CYS A 149 9.37 -6.36 7.30
N VAL A 150 8.98 -5.31 6.59
CA VAL A 150 9.55 -3.97 6.72
C VAL A 150 8.45 -3.00 7.13
N PRO A 151 8.58 -2.31 8.29
CA PRO A 151 7.62 -1.32 8.73
C PRO A 151 7.75 -0.04 7.89
N LEU A 152 6.62 0.49 7.45
CA LEU A 152 6.52 1.74 6.72
C LEU A 152 6.39 2.89 7.72
N LYS A 153 7.43 3.71 7.85
CA LYS A 153 7.49 4.82 8.80
C LYS A 153 7.36 6.15 8.10
N ASN A 154 6.41 6.96 8.55
CA ASN A 154 6.26 8.32 8.04
C ASN A 154 7.34 9.28 8.59
N SER A 155 7.28 10.54 8.18
CA SER A 155 8.23 11.60 8.59
C SER A 155 8.29 11.84 10.11
N GLN A 156 7.26 11.43 10.84
CA GLN A 156 7.19 11.51 12.31
C GLN A 156 7.68 10.24 13.00
N ASN A 157 8.29 9.30 12.24
CA ASN A 157 8.73 7.99 12.72
C ASN A 157 7.58 7.08 13.25
N GLN A 158 6.34 7.34 12.82
CA GLN A 158 5.19 6.51 13.15
C GLN A 158 5.02 5.43 12.10
N VAL A 159 4.75 4.19 12.53
CA VAL A 159 4.47 3.10 11.60
C VAL A 159 3.04 3.21 11.09
N ILE A 160 2.91 3.50 9.81
CA ILE A 160 1.63 3.65 9.09
C ILE A 160 1.21 2.38 8.34
N GLY A 161 2.11 1.43 8.18
CA GLY A 161 1.86 0.16 7.51
C GLY A 161 3.02 -0.81 7.64
N VAL A 162 2.88 -1.97 7.02
CA VAL A 162 3.93 -3.00 6.92
C VAL A 162 3.95 -3.56 5.51
N LEU A 163 5.13 -3.62 4.94
CA LEU A 163 5.41 -4.36 3.72
C LEU A 163 5.95 -5.74 4.10
N GLN A 164 5.25 -6.80 3.75
CA GLN A 164 5.67 -8.17 3.96
C GLN A 164 5.98 -8.82 2.62
N LEU A 165 7.19 -9.31 2.46
CA LEU A 165 7.62 -10.09 1.31
C LEU A 165 7.74 -11.56 1.69
N LEU A 166 7.50 -12.44 0.73
CA LEU A 166 7.37 -13.88 0.93
C LEU A 166 8.16 -14.61 -0.15
N ASN A 167 8.95 -15.60 0.29
CA ASN A 167 9.71 -16.50 -0.57
C ASN A 167 10.62 -15.78 -1.58
N ALA A 168 11.81 -15.38 -1.12
CA ALA A 168 12.85 -14.96 -2.05
C ALA A 168 13.22 -16.14 -2.96
N VAL A 169 13.31 -15.89 -4.27
CA VAL A 169 13.62 -16.91 -5.27
C VAL A 169 15.01 -16.65 -5.85
N ASP A 170 15.82 -17.66 -5.89
CA ASP A 170 17.11 -17.62 -6.56
C ASP A 170 16.91 -17.51 -8.08
N ALA A 171 17.53 -16.51 -8.71
CA ALA A 171 17.30 -16.20 -10.13
C ALA A 171 17.85 -17.27 -11.09
N ASP A 172 18.87 -18.01 -10.65
CA ASP A 172 19.53 -19.01 -11.50
C ASP A 172 18.88 -20.39 -11.36
N THR A 173 18.50 -20.77 -10.14
CA THR A 173 17.96 -22.12 -9.85
C THR A 173 16.44 -22.16 -9.77
N GLY A 174 15.78 -21.02 -9.49
CA GLY A 174 14.35 -20.95 -9.21
C GLY A 174 13.95 -21.52 -7.84
N GLU A 175 14.91 -21.83 -6.98
CA GLU A 175 14.64 -22.36 -5.65
C GLU A 175 14.29 -21.23 -4.66
N VAL A 176 13.42 -21.55 -3.70
CA VAL A 176 13.10 -20.61 -2.61
C VAL A 176 14.26 -20.59 -1.61
N ILE A 177 14.82 -19.40 -1.42
CA ILE A 177 15.92 -19.11 -0.52
C ILE A 177 15.49 -18.13 0.60
N GLU A 178 16.37 -17.86 1.54
CA GLU A 178 16.20 -16.76 2.50
C GLU A 178 16.42 -15.39 1.85
N PHE A 179 15.82 -14.34 2.41
CA PHE A 179 16.12 -12.98 1.97
C PHE A 179 17.55 -12.62 2.38
N ARG A 180 18.36 -12.26 1.40
CA ARG A 180 19.76 -11.90 1.61
C ARG A 180 19.89 -10.64 2.46
N PRO A 181 20.88 -10.58 3.38
CA PRO A 181 21.07 -9.42 4.25
C PRO A 181 21.34 -8.10 3.51
N ASP A 182 21.90 -8.14 2.30
CA ASP A 182 22.18 -6.96 1.46
C ASP A 182 20.92 -6.38 0.80
N ILE A 183 19.86 -7.17 0.65
CA ILE A 183 18.56 -6.73 0.10
C ILE A 183 17.74 -5.95 1.14
N GLN A 184 17.84 -6.32 2.41
CA GLN A 184 17.04 -5.69 3.47
C GLN A 184 17.18 -4.16 3.51
N PRO A 185 18.38 -3.55 3.51
CA PRO A 185 18.51 -2.09 3.50
C PRO A 185 17.87 -1.41 2.27
N LEU A 186 17.87 -2.10 1.13
CA LEU A 186 17.26 -1.60 -0.10
C LEU A 186 15.73 -1.56 0.03
N ILE A 187 15.13 -2.62 0.57
CA ILE A 187 13.68 -2.68 0.83
C ILE A 187 13.28 -1.70 1.95
N GLU A 188 14.12 -1.50 2.97
CA GLU A 188 13.90 -0.48 4.01
C GLU A 188 13.91 0.94 3.43
N ALA A 189 14.82 1.23 2.50
CA ALA A 189 14.88 2.53 1.82
C ALA A 189 13.63 2.74 0.94
N LEU A 190 13.21 1.72 0.18
CA LEU A 190 11.94 1.75 -0.57
C LEU A 190 10.75 1.95 0.39
N GLY A 191 10.71 1.21 1.49
CA GLY A 191 9.67 1.34 2.51
C GLY A 191 9.56 2.75 3.10
N SER A 192 10.70 3.41 3.30
CA SER A 192 10.72 4.81 3.77
C SER A 192 10.16 5.78 2.73
N GLN A 193 10.50 5.62 1.45
CA GLN A 193 9.94 6.43 0.37
C GLN A 193 8.44 6.16 0.19
N ALA A 194 8.04 4.90 0.22
CA ALA A 194 6.65 4.48 0.16
C ALA A 194 5.82 5.08 1.30
N ALA A 195 6.35 5.06 2.53
CA ALA A 195 5.67 5.64 3.68
C ALA A 195 5.43 7.15 3.52
N VAL A 196 6.42 7.88 3.01
CA VAL A 196 6.27 9.33 2.75
C VAL A 196 5.22 9.58 1.66
N ALA A 197 5.22 8.80 0.58
CA ALA A 197 4.25 8.95 -0.49
C ALA A 197 2.81 8.64 0.00
N LEU A 198 2.63 7.55 0.76
CA LEU A 198 1.34 7.17 1.34
C LEU A 198 0.83 8.20 2.36
N ASP A 199 1.72 8.71 3.24
CA ASP A 199 1.38 9.72 4.24
C ASP A 199 0.93 11.03 3.56
N ASN A 200 1.64 11.46 2.51
CA ASN A 200 1.28 12.63 1.71
C ASN A 200 -0.10 12.44 1.04
N GLN A 201 -0.38 11.27 0.50
CA GLN A 201 -1.66 10.96 -0.15
C GLN A 201 -2.82 10.99 0.86
N GLN A 202 -2.63 10.38 2.04
CA GLN A 202 -3.61 10.43 3.12
C GLN A 202 -3.86 11.86 3.62
N LEU A 203 -2.82 12.70 3.68
CA LEU A 203 -2.93 14.11 4.04
C LEU A 203 -3.74 14.89 3.00
N LEU A 204 -3.47 14.69 1.72
CA LEU A 204 -4.22 15.33 0.62
C LEU A 204 -5.70 14.94 0.64
N GLU A 205 -6.02 13.66 0.80
CA GLU A 205 -7.39 13.17 0.94
C GLU A 205 -8.09 13.74 2.17
N SER A 206 -7.36 13.87 3.28
CA SER A 206 -7.89 14.45 4.51
C SER A 206 -8.17 15.94 4.36
N GLN A 207 -7.30 16.69 3.67
CA GLN A 207 -7.51 18.10 3.33
C GLN A 207 -8.73 18.28 2.42
N LYS A 208 -8.88 17.43 1.40
CA LYS A 208 -10.07 17.45 0.51
C LYS A 208 -11.35 17.23 1.30
N ARG A 209 -11.40 16.19 2.13
CA ARG A 209 -12.56 15.91 2.99
C ARG A 209 -12.90 17.06 3.95
N LEU A 210 -11.88 17.70 4.54
CA LEU A 210 -12.07 18.85 5.41
C LEU A 210 -12.67 20.03 4.65
N LEU A 211 -12.18 20.31 3.44
CA LEU A 211 -12.70 21.37 2.58
C LEU A 211 -14.17 21.11 2.20
N ASP A 212 -14.47 19.88 1.79
CA ASP A 212 -15.85 19.47 1.43
C ASP A 212 -16.80 19.66 2.62
N SER A 213 -16.40 19.19 3.82
CA SER A 213 -17.18 19.37 5.05
C SER A 213 -17.37 20.85 5.41
N PHE A 214 -16.38 21.70 5.14
CA PHE A 214 -16.47 23.13 5.37
C PHE A 214 -17.44 23.82 4.39
N ILE A 215 -17.42 23.42 3.11
CA ILE A 215 -18.37 23.89 2.10
C ILE A 215 -19.81 23.51 2.49
N GLU A 216 -20.03 22.26 2.90
CA GLU A 216 -21.34 21.78 3.37
C GLU A 216 -21.84 22.57 4.60
N LEU A 217 -20.96 22.86 5.55
CA LEU A 217 -21.30 23.64 6.74
C LEU A 217 -21.75 25.07 6.37
N ILE A 218 -20.99 25.74 5.47
CA ILE A 218 -21.33 27.08 4.99
C ILE A 218 -22.66 27.06 4.25
N ALA A 219 -22.86 26.11 3.33
CA ALA A 219 -24.11 25.96 2.58
C ALA A 219 -25.31 25.77 3.50
N SER A 220 -25.17 24.90 4.50
CA SER A 220 -26.20 24.67 5.54
C SER A 220 -26.49 25.91 6.36
N ALA A 221 -25.46 26.66 6.73
CA ALA A 221 -25.63 27.91 7.49
C ALA A 221 -26.36 29.02 6.69
N ILE A 222 -26.07 29.10 5.37
CA ILE A 222 -26.75 30.03 4.46
C ILE A 222 -28.25 29.64 4.32
N ASP A 223 -28.53 28.35 4.09
CA ASP A 223 -29.89 27.84 3.95
C ASP A 223 -30.71 28.03 5.23
N ALA A 224 -30.08 27.84 6.40
CA ALA A 224 -30.76 28.04 7.70
C ALA A 224 -31.15 29.50 7.97
N LYS A 225 -30.41 30.47 7.39
CA LYS A 225 -30.65 31.91 7.60
C LYS A 225 -31.78 32.46 6.72
N SER A 226 -32.11 31.79 5.62
CA SER A 226 -33.13 32.27 4.67
C SER A 226 -34.31 31.30 4.60
N PRO A 227 -35.54 31.76 4.98
CA PRO A 227 -36.74 30.92 4.90
C PRO A 227 -37.15 30.59 3.45
N TYR A 228 -36.57 31.28 2.45
CA TYR A 228 -36.89 31.09 1.03
C TYR A 228 -35.89 30.21 0.30
N THR A 229 -34.70 30.00 0.85
CA THR A 229 -33.62 29.23 0.22
C THR A 229 -33.38 27.86 0.87
N GLY A 230 -34.29 27.40 1.74
CA GLY A 230 -34.16 26.10 2.40
C GLY A 230 -33.94 24.97 1.42
N GLY A 231 -32.74 24.38 1.45
CA GLY A 231 -32.29 23.33 0.55
C GLY A 231 -31.86 23.79 -0.87
N HIS A 232 -31.74 25.10 -1.11
CA HIS A 232 -31.30 25.63 -2.41
C HIS A 232 -29.86 25.24 -2.67
N CYS A 233 -28.97 25.40 -1.68
CA CYS A 233 -27.56 25.07 -1.78
C CYS A 233 -27.30 23.57 -1.95
N GLN A 234 -28.26 22.70 -1.65
CA GLN A 234 -28.19 21.26 -1.90
C GLN A 234 -28.73 20.90 -3.28
N ARG A 235 -29.89 21.48 -3.68
CA ARG A 235 -30.55 21.13 -4.96
C ARG A 235 -29.84 21.67 -6.19
N VAL A 236 -29.23 22.86 -6.13
CA VAL A 236 -28.56 23.45 -7.30
C VAL A 236 -27.36 22.62 -7.74
N PRO A 237 -26.44 22.17 -6.87
CA PRO A 237 -25.36 21.28 -7.27
C PRO A 237 -25.84 19.95 -7.89
N GLU A 238 -26.88 19.33 -7.31
CA GLU A 238 -27.45 18.11 -7.89
C GLU A 238 -28.03 18.31 -9.28
N LEU A 239 -28.79 19.40 -9.49
CA LEU A 239 -29.31 19.74 -10.82
C LEU A 239 -28.20 20.05 -11.82
N THR A 240 -27.16 20.76 -11.35
CA THR A 240 -25.98 21.05 -12.20
C THR A 240 -25.26 19.77 -12.61
N LYS A 241 -25.07 18.84 -11.67
CA LYS A 241 -24.46 17.53 -11.95
C LYS A 241 -25.31 16.72 -12.95
N MET A 242 -26.63 16.69 -12.80
CA MET A 242 -27.52 16.01 -13.73
C MET A 242 -27.44 16.62 -15.14
N LEU A 243 -27.40 17.96 -15.25
CA LEU A 243 -27.24 18.64 -16.53
C LEU A 243 -25.87 18.37 -17.17
N ALA A 244 -24.81 18.41 -16.39
CA ALA A 244 -23.46 18.12 -16.85
C ALA A 244 -23.34 16.67 -17.35
N SER A 245 -23.85 15.70 -16.59
CA SER A 245 -23.90 14.30 -17.00
C SER A 245 -24.68 14.10 -18.30
N ALA A 246 -25.86 14.73 -18.40
CA ALA A 246 -26.66 14.65 -19.63
C ALA A 246 -25.96 15.30 -20.83
N ALA A 247 -25.16 16.35 -20.61
CA ALA A 247 -24.38 16.97 -21.68
C ALA A 247 -23.23 16.04 -22.12
N CYS A 248 -22.54 15.35 -21.18
CA CYS A 248 -21.48 14.38 -21.53
C CYS A 248 -22.02 13.13 -22.26
N GLU A 249 -23.30 12.77 -22.07
CA GLU A 249 -23.91 11.62 -22.73
C GLU A 249 -24.37 11.92 -24.17
N GLN A 250 -24.36 13.21 -24.58
CA GLN A 250 -24.78 13.58 -25.92
C GLN A 250 -23.73 13.22 -26.99
N GLN A 251 -24.09 12.34 -27.91
CA GLN A 251 -23.24 11.95 -29.05
C GLN A 251 -23.37 12.89 -30.25
N ASP A 252 -24.44 13.68 -30.32
CA ASP A 252 -24.75 14.59 -31.44
C ASP A 252 -25.13 15.98 -30.91
N GLY A 253 -24.83 17.03 -31.66
CA GLY A 253 -25.24 18.40 -31.36
C GLY A 253 -24.16 19.25 -30.70
N PRO A 254 -24.52 20.38 -30.04
CA PRO A 254 -23.55 21.37 -29.56
C PRO A 254 -22.68 20.90 -28.37
N PHE A 255 -23.02 19.76 -27.75
CA PHE A 255 -22.32 19.18 -26.64
C PHE A 255 -21.63 17.86 -26.97
N SER A 256 -21.54 17.46 -28.22
CA SER A 256 -20.92 16.20 -28.66
C SER A 256 -19.44 16.04 -28.24
N ASP A 257 -18.76 17.15 -28.02
CA ASP A 257 -17.35 17.18 -27.62
C ASP A 257 -17.17 17.62 -26.14
N PHE A 258 -18.28 17.64 -25.38
CA PHE A 258 -18.24 18.06 -23.98
C PHE A 258 -17.95 16.87 -23.07
N GLU A 259 -16.80 16.91 -22.42
CA GLU A 259 -16.36 15.91 -21.45
C GLU A 259 -16.02 16.59 -20.13
N LEU A 260 -16.48 16.00 -19.03
CA LEU A 260 -16.07 16.36 -17.66
C LEU A 260 -15.52 15.11 -16.97
N THR A 261 -14.47 15.31 -16.24
CA THR A 261 -13.95 14.27 -15.35
C THR A 261 -14.74 14.26 -14.04
N ASP A 262 -14.66 13.15 -13.28
CA ASP A 262 -15.32 13.03 -11.96
C ASP A 262 -14.86 14.09 -10.96
N GLU A 263 -13.72 14.75 -11.20
CA GLU A 263 -13.17 15.82 -10.36
C GLU A 263 -13.65 17.22 -10.77
N GLN A 264 -14.20 17.39 -11.98
CA GLN A 264 -14.76 18.66 -12.50
C GLN A 264 -16.26 18.77 -12.24
#